data_9f6bdea9439fb1e7172a3b1fb0019c2b
#
_entry.id   9f6bdea9439fb1e7172a3b1fb0019c2b
#
_cell.length_a   1.000
_cell.length_b   1.000
_cell.length_c   1.000
_cell.angle_alpha   90.00
_cell.angle_beta   90.00
_cell.angle_gamma   90.00
#
_symmetry.space_group_name_H-M   'P 1'
#
loop_
_entity.id
_entity.type
_entity.pdbx_description
1 polymer ?
#
loop_
_entity_poly.entity_id
_entity_poly.type
_entity_poly.pdbx_seq_one_letter_code
_entity_poly.pdbx_strand_id
1 'polypeptide(L)'
;MKWFIVVLWSTIGADGKLDAYVFTQPSFETKEACVQHAMNPQEIPKYIDRLVAEGMFIDEKGQFQKIDRVVCSHEDKIREVMILSNYI
;
A
#
# COMPACT_ATOMS: atom_id res chain seq x y z
N MET A 1 -9.51 -6.65 -15.27
CA MET A 1 -9.24 -5.57 -14.32
C MET A 1 -8.89 -6.17 -12.98
N LYS A 2 -7.95 -5.55 -12.26
CA LYS A 2 -7.39 -6.18 -11.07
C LYS A 2 -7.47 -5.26 -9.87
N TRP A 3 -7.51 -5.88 -8.71
CA TRP A 3 -7.48 -5.19 -7.41
C TRP A 3 -6.13 -5.45 -6.75
N PHE A 4 -5.63 -4.46 -6.03
CA PHE A 4 -4.33 -4.52 -5.37
C PHE A 4 -4.45 -4.11 -3.92
N ILE A 5 -3.57 -4.69 -3.09
CA ILE A 5 -3.46 -4.27 -1.70
C ILE A 5 -2.61 -3.01 -1.64
N VAL A 6 -3.14 -1.99 -0.98
CA VAL A 6 -2.47 -0.71 -0.78
C VAL A 6 -2.35 -0.44 0.72
N VAL A 7 -1.14 -0.15 1.15
CA VAL A 7 -0.86 0.25 2.53
C VAL A 7 -0.76 1.76 2.58
N LEU A 8 -1.60 2.38 3.42
CA LEU A 8 -1.54 3.82 3.66
C LEU A 8 -0.79 4.07 4.96
N TRP A 9 0.24 4.89 4.87
CA TRP A 9 1.09 5.22 6.01
C TRP A 9 0.55 6.43 6.77
N SER A 10 0.96 6.57 8.03
CA SER A 10 0.55 7.72 8.85
C SER A 10 1.24 9.03 8.46
N THR A 11 2.29 8.94 7.65
CA THR A 11 3.02 10.11 7.17
C THR A 11 2.26 10.82 6.07
N ILE A 12 2.14 12.14 6.18
CA ILE A 12 1.51 12.96 5.16
C ILE A 12 2.58 13.45 4.20
N GLY A 13 2.38 13.20 2.90
CA GLY A 13 3.28 13.65 1.86
C GLY A 13 3.13 15.13 1.55
N ALA A 14 3.95 15.61 0.61
CA ALA A 14 3.96 17.02 0.22
C ALA A 14 2.64 17.49 -0.38
N ASP A 15 1.84 16.57 -0.92
CA ASP A 15 0.53 16.87 -1.50
C ASP A 15 -0.60 16.93 -0.46
N GLY A 16 -0.29 16.76 0.81
CA GLY A 16 -1.27 16.73 1.89
C GLY A 16 -2.01 15.42 2.04
N LYS A 17 -1.61 14.38 1.30
CA LYS A 17 -2.21 13.05 1.37
C LYS A 17 -1.27 12.09 2.05
N LEU A 18 -1.84 11.00 2.59
CA LEU A 18 -1.04 9.93 3.21
C LEU A 18 -0.17 9.24 2.15
N ASP A 19 1.05 8.91 2.54
CA ASP A 19 1.91 8.09 1.70
C ASP A 19 1.29 6.71 1.51
N ALA A 20 1.47 6.14 0.33
CA ALA A 20 0.91 4.85 -0.01
C ALA A 20 1.98 3.93 -0.60
N TYR A 21 1.86 2.64 -0.30
CA TYR A 21 2.66 1.60 -0.92
C TYR A 21 1.72 0.58 -1.56
N VAL A 22 1.89 0.33 -2.85
CA VAL A 22 1.05 -0.61 -3.60
C VAL A 22 1.79 -1.92 -3.79
N PHE A 23 1.17 -3.02 -3.34
CA PHE A 23 1.65 -4.36 -3.65
C PHE A 23 1.10 -4.75 -5.02
N THR A 24 1.96 -4.84 -6.02
CA THR A 24 1.57 -5.22 -7.37
C THR A 24 1.39 -6.72 -7.52
N GLN A 25 1.88 -7.50 -6.57
CA GLN A 25 1.71 -8.94 -6.50
C GLN A 25 1.49 -9.37 -5.06
N PRO A 26 0.49 -10.20 -4.79
CA PRO A 26 -0.49 -10.73 -5.74
C PRO A 26 -1.51 -9.69 -6.18
N SER A 27 -2.14 -9.92 -7.31
CA SER A 27 -3.30 -9.14 -7.75
C SER A 27 -4.54 -10.02 -7.66
N PHE A 28 -5.71 -9.36 -7.60
CA PHE A 28 -6.99 -10.05 -7.39
C PHE A 28 -8.00 -9.58 -8.42
N GLU A 29 -8.86 -10.47 -8.86
CA GLU A 29 -9.85 -10.15 -9.87
C GLU A 29 -11.10 -9.49 -9.28
N THR A 30 -11.33 -9.66 -7.98
CA THR A 30 -12.47 -9.06 -7.29
C THR A 30 -12.00 -8.35 -6.04
N LYS A 31 -12.78 -7.35 -5.61
CA LYS A 31 -12.51 -6.66 -4.34
C LYS A 31 -12.59 -7.61 -3.17
N GLU A 32 -13.58 -8.52 -3.19
CA GLU A 32 -13.80 -9.48 -2.11
C GLU A 32 -12.60 -10.39 -1.91
N ALA A 33 -12.03 -10.89 -3.01
CA ALA A 33 -10.84 -11.73 -2.93
C ALA A 33 -9.65 -10.97 -2.33
N CYS A 34 -9.48 -9.71 -2.73
CA CYS A 34 -8.43 -8.85 -2.20
C CYS A 34 -8.61 -8.62 -0.70
N VAL A 35 -9.82 -8.27 -0.27
CA VAL A 35 -10.12 -8.00 1.14
C VAL A 35 -9.91 -9.25 1.99
N GLN A 36 -10.38 -10.40 1.52
CA GLN A 36 -10.20 -11.66 2.25
C GLN A 36 -8.72 -11.99 2.43
N HIS A 37 -7.92 -11.78 1.41
CA HIS A 37 -6.48 -12.03 1.48
C HIS A 37 -5.80 -11.03 2.44
N ALA A 38 -6.15 -9.77 2.35
CA ALA A 38 -5.57 -8.72 3.19
C ALA A 38 -5.91 -8.90 4.67
N MET A 39 -7.06 -9.51 4.96
CA MET A 39 -7.49 -9.78 6.34
C MET A 39 -7.04 -11.13 6.87
N ASN A 40 -6.39 -11.95 6.05
CA ASN A 40 -5.94 -13.26 6.47
C ASN A 40 -4.72 -13.15 7.40
N PRO A 41 -4.84 -13.57 8.67
CA PRO A 41 -3.73 -13.43 9.62
C PRO A 41 -2.50 -14.24 9.25
N GLN A 42 -2.63 -15.24 8.39
CA GLN A 42 -1.47 -16.01 7.92
C GLN A 42 -0.68 -15.27 6.85
N GLU A 43 -1.31 -14.34 6.15
CA GLU A 43 -0.67 -13.58 5.07
C GLU A 43 -0.08 -12.24 5.55
N ILE A 44 -0.65 -11.67 6.61
CA ILE A 44 -0.22 -10.36 7.12
C ILE A 44 1.28 -10.31 7.43
N PRO A 45 1.89 -11.29 8.13
CA PRO A 45 3.32 -11.23 8.43
C PRO A 45 4.20 -11.20 7.19
N LYS A 46 3.79 -11.84 6.11
CA LYS A 46 4.55 -11.85 4.85
C LYS A 46 4.65 -10.45 4.26
N TYR A 47 3.54 -9.69 4.29
CA TYR A 47 3.53 -8.32 3.80
C TYR A 47 4.36 -7.39 4.68
N ILE A 48 4.26 -7.56 5.98
CA ILE A 48 5.06 -6.78 6.93
C ILE A 48 6.54 -7.04 6.70
N ASP A 49 6.95 -8.30 6.52
CA ASP A 49 8.34 -8.62 6.23
C ASP A 49 8.83 -7.94 4.95
N ARG A 50 8.01 -7.89 3.91
CA ARG A 50 8.35 -7.20 2.67
C ARG A 50 8.52 -5.70 2.90
N LEU A 51 7.63 -5.09 3.67
CA LEU A 51 7.72 -3.66 3.99
C LEU A 51 8.98 -3.34 4.79
N VAL A 52 9.34 -4.21 5.73
CA VAL A 52 10.58 -4.06 6.50
C VAL A 52 11.80 -4.16 5.56
N ALA A 53 11.79 -5.15 4.67
CA ALA A 53 12.89 -5.35 3.73
C ALA A 53 13.07 -4.14 2.78
N GLU A 54 11.97 -3.47 2.43
CA GLU A 54 11.99 -2.27 1.59
C GLU A 54 12.28 -0.99 2.38
N GLY A 55 12.43 -1.08 3.69
CA GLY A 55 12.69 0.08 4.52
C GLY A 55 11.52 1.04 4.65
N MET A 56 10.30 0.58 4.42
CA MET A 56 9.11 1.43 4.37
C MET A 56 8.67 1.97 5.72
N PHE A 57 9.13 1.38 6.83
CA PHE A 57 8.76 1.85 8.16
C PHE A 57 9.56 3.08 8.60
N ILE A 58 10.52 3.52 7.80
CA ILE A 58 11.31 4.73 8.06
C ILE A 58 10.97 5.76 6.99
N ASP A 59 10.57 6.96 7.41
CA ASP A 59 10.23 8.04 6.48
C ASP A 59 11.50 8.74 5.96
N GLU A 60 11.32 9.73 5.10
CA GLU A 60 12.44 10.48 4.49
C GLU A 60 13.31 11.20 5.52
N LYS A 61 12.73 11.51 6.67
CA LYS A 61 13.43 12.19 7.76
C LYS A 61 14.13 11.22 8.71
N GLY A 62 14.08 9.92 8.42
CA GLY A 62 14.66 8.89 9.27
C GLY A 62 13.82 8.56 10.48
N GLN A 63 12.56 9.00 10.52
CA GLN A 63 11.66 8.73 11.63
C GLN A 63 10.77 7.54 11.34
N PHE A 64 10.43 6.79 12.40
CA PHE A 64 9.55 5.64 12.28
C PHE A 64 8.14 6.09 11.90
N GLN A 65 7.55 5.43 10.90
CA GLN A 65 6.16 5.68 10.50
C GLN A 65 5.33 4.42 10.72
N LYS A 66 4.03 4.62 10.95
CA LYS A 66 3.09 3.55 11.21
C LYS A 66 2.14 3.38 10.04
N ILE A 67 1.56 2.19 9.94
CA ILE A 67 0.49 1.93 8.98
C ILE A 67 -0.79 2.60 9.51
N ASP A 68 -1.38 3.48 8.69
CA ASP A 68 -2.67 4.08 9.00
C ASP A 68 -3.79 3.09 8.71
N ARG A 69 -3.78 2.53 7.49
CA ARG A 69 -4.78 1.53 7.08
C ARG A 69 -4.28 0.73 5.89
N VAL A 70 -4.92 -0.40 5.67
CA VAL A 70 -4.70 -1.23 4.48
C VAL A 70 -6.02 -1.27 3.72
N VAL A 71 -5.95 -0.97 2.44
CA VAL A 71 -7.15 -0.94 1.58
C VAL A 71 -6.91 -1.76 0.32
N CYS A 72 -7.98 -2.11 -0.35
CA CYS A 72 -7.93 -2.72 -1.68
C CYS A 72 -8.41 -1.69 -2.69
N SER A 73 -7.59 -1.43 -3.70
CA SER A 73 -7.89 -0.44 -4.73
C SER A 73 -7.87 -1.06 -6.11
N HIS A 74 -8.78 -0.59 -6.96
CA HIS A 74 -8.87 -1.01 -8.36
C HIS A 74 -7.70 -0.43 -9.14
N GLU A 75 -7.24 -1.17 -10.16
CA GLU A 75 -6.08 -0.75 -10.95
C GLU A 75 -6.24 0.63 -11.60
N ASP A 76 -7.45 1.01 -12.01
CA ASP A 76 -7.68 2.32 -12.62
C ASP A 76 -7.38 3.44 -11.62
N LYS A 77 -7.76 3.26 -10.36
CA LYS A 77 -7.52 4.23 -9.30
C LYS A 77 -6.04 4.31 -8.95
N ILE A 78 -5.37 3.16 -8.93
CA ILE A 78 -3.94 3.10 -8.67
C ILE A 78 -3.18 3.78 -9.79
N ARG A 79 -3.60 3.59 -11.03
CA ARG A 79 -2.98 4.22 -12.18
C ARG A 79 -3.01 5.74 -12.08
N GLU A 80 -4.13 6.31 -11.64
CA GLU A 80 -4.22 7.75 -11.40
C GLU A 80 -3.23 8.23 -10.36
N VAL A 81 -3.14 7.52 -9.23
CA VAL A 81 -2.23 7.86 -8.14
C VAL A 81 -0.78 7.73 -8.60
N MET A 82 -0.45 6.66 -9.33
CA MET A 82 0.92 6.42 -9.80
C MET A 82 1.35 7.47 -10.83
N ILE A 83 0.46 7.92 -11.69
CA ILE A 83 0.75 8.98 -12.64
C ILE A 83 1.15 10.25 -11.89
N LEU A 84 0.38 10.60 -10.85
CA LEU A 84 0.70 11.76 -10.02
C LEU A 84 2.03 11.58 -9.29
N SER A 85 2.31 10.37 -8.80
CA SER A 85 3.55 10.07 -8.08
C SER A 85 4.79 10.12 -8.99
N ASN A 86 4.64 9.80 -10.26
CA ASN A 86 5.75 9.80 -11.20
C ASN A 86 6.29 11.19 -11.52
N TYR A 87 5.59 12.22 -11.13
CA TYR A 87 6.01 13.61 -11.33
C TYR A 87 6.71 14.20 -10.12
N ILE A 88 6.87 13.42 -9.09
CA ILE A 88 7.50 13.87 -7.85
C ILE A 88 8.99 13.56 -7.84
#